data_1fe78f63fab2e10d57d543f90a232b9b
#
_entry.id   1fe78f63fab2e10d57d543f90a232b9b
#
_cell.length_a   1.000
_cell.length_b   1.000
_cell.length_c   1.000
_cell.angle_alpha   90.00
_cell.angle_beta   90.00
_cell.angle_gamma   90.00
#
_symmetry.space_group_name_H-M   'P 1'
#
loop_
_entity.id
_entity.type
_entity.pdbx_description
1 polymer ?
#
loop_
_entity_poly.entity_id
_entity_poly.type
_entity_poly.pdbx_seq_one_letter_code
_entity_poly.pdbx_strand_id
1 'polypeptide(L)'
;MDKRKIRVALTNGDTNGIGYELIFKAFKTPAMFDLCTPIIYGSPKVASYHCDALGLDGNTFSIISDASEAKDGRLNLLTAYDDEVKVDLGMPSQDASRAAIKSIDRAITDFKDGIFDVLVMAPVEKDNMHVDGYDFPCNERFIEICLASEKKGLDVLMGENMRLASLTGDIALRDVPATISEEGIINTVAQLYATLRRDFSIENPRIAVLALNPNDTDAHPGKEELEMVIPAIQKLSDAGVCVFGPYQSEKFFGDGGFMAFDAVVSMYWDQGLAPMKALCPDGNVHYLAGLPIISTSPDLSPCYNIAGMGKADATAMRNAIYLAIDAFRARHDFDEPYANPLPKIYKERKDDSEKARFAIPKKHSFHKDGEKGGNAGANGANA
;
A
#
# COMPACT_ATOMS: atom_id res chain seq x y z
N MET A 1 28.26 10.81 2.12
CA MET A 1 27.21 11.58 2.82
C MET A 1 26.69 10.69 3.91
N ASP A 2 26.84 11.10 5.18
CA ASP A 2 26.17 10.39 6.27
C ASP A 2 24.67 10.49 6.02
N LYS A 3 24.06 9.36 5.65
CA LYS A 3 22.60 9.31 5.47
C LYS A 3 21.99 9.51 6.86
N ARG A 4 21.25 10.62 7.06
CA ARG A 4 20.46 10.79 8.29
C ARG A 4 19.54 9.57 8.46
N LYS A 5 19.27 9.21 9.72
CA LYS A 5 18.30 8.14 10.01
C LYS A 5 16.91 8.51 9.46
N ILE A 6 16.14 7.50 9.11
CA ILE A 6 14.74 7.67 8.72
C ILE A 6 13.99 8.29 9.90
N ARG A 7 13.31 9.41 9.64
CA ARG A 7 12.46 10.08 10.63
C ARG A 7 11.05 9.52 10.55
N VAL A 8 10.58 9.00 11.66
CA VAL A 8 9.24 8.40 11.80
C VAL A 8 8.36 9.34 12.61
N ALA A 9 7.37 9.95 11.96
CA ALA A 9 6.33 10.70 12.65
C ALA A 9 5.33 9.71 13.28
N LEU A 10 4.98 9.94 14.54
CA LEU A 10 4.05 9.12 15.32
C LEU A 10 2.92 10.02 15.81
N THR A 11 1.68 9.80 15.37
CA THR A 11 0.55 10.56 15.96
C THR A 11 0.17 9.97 17.29
N ASN A 12 -0.39 10.81 18.18
CA ASN A 12 -0.78 10.36 19.53
C ASN A 12 -1.99 9.43 19.55
N GLY A 13 -2.81 9.41 18.48
CA GLY A 13 -4.08 8.69 18.49
C GLY A 13 -5.11 9.30 19.44
N ASP A 14 -6.05 8.47 19.92
CA ASP A 14 -6.98 8.87 20.94
C ASP A 14 -6.27 9.03 22.30
N THR A 15 -6.34 10.23 22.90
CA THR A 15 -5.60 10.55 24.14
C THR A 15 -6.16 9.83 25.38
N ASN A 16 -7.35 9.26 25.30
CA ASN A 16 -7.97 8.48 26.37
C ASN A 16 -7.78 6.96 26.18
N GLY A 17 -7.16 6.56 25.05
CA GLY A 17 -6.88 5.18 24.69
C GLY A 17 -5.45 4.74 24.99
N ILE A 18 -5.01 3.70 24.27
CA ILE A 18 -3.69 3.06 24.45
C ILE A 18 -2.58 3.65 23.59
N GLY A 19 -2.84 4.68 22.77
CA GLY A 19 -1.90 5.20 21.76
C GLY A 19 -0.52 5.52 22.32
N TYR A 20 -0.43 6.33 23.37
CA TYR A 20 0.86 6.65 24.04
C TYR A 20 1.51 5.42 24.65
N GLU A 21 0.74 4.51 25.24
CA GLU A 21 1.27 3.27 25.81
C GLU A 21 1.93 2.41 24.74
N LEU A 22 1.31 2.27 23.58
CA LEU A 22 1.87 1.53 22.44
C LEU A 22 3.18 2.14 21.97
N ILE A 23 3.25 3.47 21.85
CA ILE A 23 4.45 4.19 21.42
C ILE A 23 5.58 4.00 22.44
N PHE A 24 5.33 4.25 23.73
CA PHE A 24 6.35 4.10 24.77
C PHE A 24 6.88 2.68 24.86
N LYS A 25 6.00 1.67 24.76
CA LYS A 25 6.40 0.26 24.76
C LYS A 25 7.16 -0.14 23.50
N ALA A 26 6.81 0.39 22.33
CA ALA A 26 7.51 0.13 21.09
C ALA A 26 8.98 0.59 21.18
N PHE A 27 9.23 1.76 21.78
CA PHE A 27 10.56 2.33 21.94
C PHE A 27 11.26 2.01 23.28
N LYS A 28 10.70 1.10 24.06
CA LYS A 28 11.38 0.58 25.27
C LYS A 28 12.69 -0.15 24.93
N THR A 29 12.76 -0.75 23.74
CA THR A 29 13.94 -1.48 23.26
C THR A 29 14.89 -0.50 22.57
N PRO A 30 16.15 -0.35 23.03
CA PRO A 30 17.14 0.59 22.44
C PRO A 30 17.39 0.37 20.95
N ALA A 31 17.31 -0.88 20.45
CA ALA A 31 17.48 -1.22 19.05
C ALA A 31 16.50 -0.49 18.11
N MET A 32 15.35 -0.05 18.58
CA MET A 32 14.42 0.75 17.79
C MET A 32 15.02 2.10 17.37
N PHE A 33 15.86 2.69 18.21
CA PHE A 33 16.56 3.94 17.91
C PHE A 33 17.71 3.76 16.90
N ASP A 34 18.16 2.54 16.67
CA ASP A 34 19.14 2.25 15.62
C ASP A 34 18.50 2.29 14.23
N LEU A 35 17.19 1.99 14.15
CA LEU A 35 16.45 1.93 12.91
C LEU A 35 15.97 3.30 12.43
N CYS A 36 15.54 4.17 13.36
CA CYS A 36 14.90 5.43 13.03
C CYS A 36 15.05 6.50 14.11
N THR A 37 14.66 7.71 13.75
CA THR A 37 14.49 8.85 14.67
C THR A 37 12.99 9.09 14.85
N PRO A 38 12.40 8.68 15.99
CA PRO A 38 10.97 8.84 16.23
C PRO A 38 10.63 10.27 16.68
N ILE A 39 9.49 10.79 16.17
CA ILE A 39 8.92 12.09 16.52
C ILE A 39 7.44 11.91 16.85
N ILE A 40 7.07 12.04 18.11
CA ILE A 40 5.67 12.03 18.54
C ILE A 40 5.07 13.41 18.28
N TYR A 41 3.95 13.45 17.58
CA TYR A 41 3.11 14.63 17.41
C TYR A 41 2.01 14.58 18.47
N GLY A 42 2.17 15.36 19.54
CA GLY A 42 1.25 15.29 20.66
C GLY A 42 1.36 16.44 21.63
N SER A 43 0.95 16.23 22.87
CA SER A 43 1.05 17.22 23.96
C SER A 43 1.96 16.69 25.07
N PRO A 44 2.96 17.47 25.52
CA PRO A 44 3.80 17.08 26.64
C PRO A 44 3.02 16.81 27.94
N LYS A 45 1.94 17.58 28.20
CA LYS A 45 1.07 17.38 29.36
C LYS A 45 0.36 16.04 29.32
N VAL A 46 -0.22 15.68 28.14
CA VAL A 46 -0.90 14.41 27.94
C VAL A 46 0.08 13.24 28.03
N ALA A 47 1.23 13.36 27.37
CA ALA A 47 2.28 12.33 27.40
C ALA A 47 2.78 12.08 28.83
N SER A 48 3.02 13.14 29.63
CA SER A 48 3.41 13.02 31.04
C SER A 48 2.32 12.32 31.86
N TYR A 49 1.05 12.64 31.64
CA TYR A 49 -0.07 11.97 32.30
C TYR A 49 -0.07 10.44 32.04
N HIS A 50 0.19 10.05 30.77
CA HIS A 50 0.30 8.63 30.42
C HIS A 50 1.54 7.98 31.04
N CYS A 51 2.71 8.69 31.11
CA CYS A 51 3.89 8.18 31.80
C CYS A 51 3.59 7.91 33.27
N ASP A 52 2.94 8.85 33.95
CA ASP A 52 2.57 8.71 35.36
C ASP A 52 1.63 7.51 35.58
N ALA A 53 0.60 7.39 34.75
CA ALA A 53 -0.36 6.29 34.80
C ALA A 53 0.29 4.90 34.57
N LEU A 54 1.37 4.86 33.75
CA LEU A 54 2.11 3.65 33.42
C LEU A 54 3.32 3.39 34.33
N GLY A 55 3.60 4.30 35.26
CA GLY A 55 4.76 4.20 36.15
C GLY A 55 6.10 4.29 35.41
N LEU A 56 6.16 5.07 34.34
CA LEU A 56 7.39 5.30 33.55
C LEU A 56 8.16 6.51 34.09
N ASP A 57 9.49 6.48 33.90
CA ASP A 57 10.34 7.60 34.30
C ASP A 57 10.05 8.87 33.49
N GLY A 58 10.16 10.05 34.10
CA GLY A 58 9.95 11.35 33.48
C GLY A 58 10.90 11.69 32.31
N ASN A 59 11.95 10.87 32.08
CA ASN A 59 12.90 11.00 30.98
C ASN A 59 12.56 10.14 29.77
N THR A 60 11.34 9.60 29.68
CA THR A 60 10.90 8.70 28.59
C THR A 60 10.95 9.39 27.22
N PHE A 61 10.77 10.72 27.18
CA PHE A 61 10.82 11.50 25.94
C PHE A 61 11.51 12.86 26.14
N SER A 62 11.94 13.46 25.04
CA SER A 62 12.52 14.81 24.99
C SER A 62 11.58 15.75 24.26
N ILE A 63 11.19 16.86 24.90
CA ILE A 63 10.31 17.86 24.29
C ILE A 63 11.12 18.67 23.28
N ILE A 64 10.57 18.88 22.09
CA ILE A 64 11.11 19.72 21.02
C ILE A 64 10.05 20.75 20.60
N SER A 65 10.49 21.89 20.13
CA SER A 65 9.61 22.98 19.64
C SER A 65 9.33 22.87 18.15
N ASP A 66 10.29 22.29 17.40
CA ASP A 66 10.21 22.07 15.97
C ASP A 66 10.68 20.66 15.62
N ALA A 67 10.01 20.01 14.69
CA ALA A 67 10.32 18.63 14.30
C ALA A 67 11.72 18.50 13.64
N SER A 68 12.28 19.59 13.11
CA SER A 68 13.66 19.63 12.60
C SER A 68 14.72 19.44 13.69
N GLU A 69 14.39 19.77 14.95
CA GLU A 69 15.25 19.62 16.11
C GLU A 69 15.36 18.18 16.64
N ALA A 70 14.63 17.24 16.00
CA ALA A 70 14.62 15.84 16.44
C ALA A 70 16.01 15.23 16.48
N LYS A 71 16.34 14.61 17.61
CA LYS A 71 17.65 14.00 17.89
C LYS A 71 17.57 12.48 17.82
N ASP A 72 18.59 11.89 17.23
CA ASP A 72 18.76 10.45 17.20
C ASP A 72 18.94 9.85 18.60
N GLY A 73 18.56 8.58 18.75
CA GLY A 73 18.72 7.85 20.01
C GLY A 73 17.74 8.26 21.12
N ARG A 74 16.72 9.04 20.78
CA ARG A 74 15.72 9.55 21.72
C ARG A 74 14.31 9.48 21.12
N LEU A 75 13.33 9.34 21.99
CA LEU A 75 11.95 9.59 21.66
C LEU A 75 11.70 11.10 21.75
N ASN A 76 11.52 11.75 20.60
CA ASN A 76 11.25 13.18 20.52
C ASN A 76 9.74 13.42 20.59
N LEU A 77 9.31 14.43 21.33
CA LEU A 77 7.91 14.82 21.42
C LEU A 77 7.75 16.28 21.02
N LEU A 78 7.06 16.49 19.91
CA LEU A 78 6.70 17.80 19.39
C LEU A 78 5.34 18.21 19.95
N THR A 79 5.25 19.45 20.44
CA THR A 79 3.97 20.05 20.81
C THR A 79 3.17 20.34 19.55
N ALA A 80 2.22 19.43 19.24
CA ALA A 80 1.39 19.53 18.03
C ALA A 80 0.18 20.47 18.22
N TYR A 81 -0.23 20.72 19.45
CA TYR A 81 -1.35 21.59 19.81
C TYR A 81 -1.17 22.12 21.24
N ASP A 82 -1.62 23.35 21.49
CA ASP A 82 -1.46 24.05 22.78
C ASP A 82 -2.69 23.94 23.68
N ASP A 83 -3.77 23.30 23.22
CA ASP A 83 -5.02 23.22 23.97
C ASP A 83 -4.86 22.37 25.24
N GLU A 84 -5.60 22.76 26.28
CA GLU A 84 -5.76 21.91 27.44
C GLU A 84 -6.71 20.76 27.10
N VAL A 85 -6.14 19.57 26.86
CA VAL A 85 -6.89 18.34 26.63
C VAL A 85 -7.12 17.67 27.98
N LYS A 86 -8.39 17.49 28.32
CA LYS A 86 -8.74 16.68 29.48
C LYS A 86 -8.56 15.20 29.14
N VAL A 87 -7.66 14.53 29.85
CA VAL A 87 -7.46 13.08 29.72
C VAL A 87 -8.39 12.37 30.71
N ASP A 88 -9.21 11.47 30.18
CA ASP A 88 -10.12 10.61 30.94
C ASP A 88 -9.96 9.16 30.43
N LEU A 89 -8.93 8.49 30.95
CA LEU A 89 -8.52 7.17 30.44
C LEU A 89 -9.68 6.17 30.45
N GLY A 90 -9.86 5.50 29.32
CA GLY A 90 -10.89 4.49 29.14
C GLY A 90 -12.26 5.02 28.75
N MET A 91 -12.40 6.32 28.49
CA MET A 91 -13.67 6.95 28.09
C MET A 91 -13.52 7.72 26.78
N PRO A 92 -14.35 7.43 25.76
CA PRO A 92 -14.35 8.21 24.53
C PRO A 92 -14.75 9.65 24.80
N SER A 93 -14.07 10.62 24.15
CA SER A 93 -14.42 12.03 24.30
C SER A 93 -14.12 12.81 23.02
N GLN A 94 -14.87 13.91 22.80
CA GLN A 94 -14.61 14.81 21.67
C GLN A 94 -13.27 15.54 21.79
N ASP A 95 -12.81 15.82 23.01
CA ASP A 95 -11.51 16.46 23.22
C ASP A 95 -10.36 15.55 22.78
N ALA A 96 -10.47 14.22 23.05
CA ALA A 96 -9.50 13.24 22.59
C ALA A 96 -9.48 13.14 21.05
N SER A 97 -10.65 13.18 20.41
CA SER A 97 -10.74 13.18 18.93
C SER A 97 -10.18 14.46 18.31
N ARG A 98 -10.46 15.64 18.90
CA ARG A 98 -9.82 16.91 18.46
C ARG A 98 -8.30 16.84 18.56
N ALA A 99 -7.77 16.29 19.64
CA ALA A 99 -6.34 16.13 19.83
C ALA A 99 -5.72 15.21 18.79
N ALA A 100 -6.40 14.08 18.47
CA ALA A 100 -5.97 13.17 17.43
C ALA A 100 -5.94 13.83 16.05
N ILE A 101 -6.99 14.57 15.67
CA ILE A 101 -7.07 15.30 14.40
C ILE A 101 -5.95 16.33 14.31
N LYS A 102 -5.74 17.15 15.34
CA LYS A 102 -4.66 18.16 15.36
C LYS A 102 -3.28 17.54 15.26
N SER A 103 -3.08 16.38 15.89
CA SER A 103 -1.84 15.61 15.77
C SER A 103 -1.55 15.20 14.32
N ILE A 104 -2.56 14.67 13.62
CA ILE A 104 -2.43 14.27 12.22
C ILE A 104 -2.23 15.49 11.32
N ASP A 105 -3.02 16.56 11.50
CA ASP A 105 -2.94 17.79 10.69
C ASP A 105 -1.55 18.43 10.77
N ARG A 106 -1.00 18.53 11.99
CA ARG A 106 0.35 19.04 12.20
C ARG A 106 1.39 18.13 11.53
N ALA A 107 1.24 16.81 11.64
CA ALA A 107 2.15 15.88 10.98
C ALA A 107 2.09 16.04 9.44
N ILE A 108 0.89 16.15 8.86
CA ILE A 108 0.76 16.35 7.40
C ILE A 108 1.39 17.69 6.94
N THR A 109 1.30 18.73 7.75
CA THR A 109 1.96 20.01 7.48
C THR A 109 3.48 19.83 7.42
N ASP A 110 4.07 19.21 8.43
CA ASP A 110 5.51 18.94 8.48
C ASP A 110 5.98 17.95 7.39
N PHE A 111 5.10 17.03 6.94
CA PHE A 111 5.38 16.17 5.79
C PHE A 111 5.53 16.96 4.49
N LYS A 112 4.64 17.93 4.24
CA LYS A 112 4.73 18.80 3.06
C LYS A 112 6.03 19.59 3.02
N ASP A 113 6.57 19.93 4.18
CA ASP A 113 7.85 20.61 4.33
C ASP A 113 9.06 19.66 4.30
N GLY A 114 8.84 18.34 4.14
CA GLY A 114 9.91 17.32 4.03
C GLY A 114 10.67 17.08 5.34
N ILE A 115 10.05 17.35 6.48
CA ILE A 115 10.69 17.25 7.80
C ILE A 115 10.89 15.80 8.23
N PHE A 116 9.96 14.90 7.88
CA PHE A 116 10.06 13.47 8.18
C PHE A 116 9.79 12.61 6.94
N ASP A 117 10.02 11.31 7.04
CA ASP A 117 9.98 10.40 5.91
C ASP A 117 8.72 9.54 5.86
N VAL A 118 8.25 9.05 7.02
CA VAL A 118 7.09 8.15 7.13
C VAL A 118 6.19 8.51 8.31
N LEU A 119 4.91 8.22 8.19
CA LEU A 119 3.88 8.46 9.20
C LEU A 119 3.39 7.12 9.76
N VAL A 120 3.35 7.01 11.08
CA VAL A 120 2.72 5.90 11.79
C VAL A 120 1.64 6.47 12.71
N MET A 121 0.41 6.07 12.49
CA MET A 121 -0.72 6.59 13.27
C MET A 121 -1.05 5.66 14.42
N ALA A 122 -1.18 6.20 15.62
CA ALA A 122 -1.74 5.45 16.74
C ALA A 122 -3.27 5.32 16.63
N PRO A 123 -3.88 4.33 17.31
CA PRO A 123 -5.31 4.06 17.21
C PRO A 123 -6.20 5.25 17.57
N VAL A 124 -7.25 5.47 16.78
CA VAL A 124 -8.29 6.48 17.01
C VAL A 124 -9.67 5.84 17.04
N GLU A 125 -10.63 6.51 17.66
CA GLU A 125 -12.02 6.09 17.65
C GLU A 125 -12.72 6.67 16.43
N LYS A 126 -13.05 5.82 15.46
CA LYS A 126 -13.63 6.25 14.17
C LYS A 126 -14.97 6.97 14.35
N ASP A 127 -15.81 6.46 15.25
CA ASP A 127 -17.15 7.02 15.51
C ASP A 127 -17.10 8.44 16.09
N ASN A 128 -15.98 8.84 16.67
CA ASN A 128 -15.79 10.15 17.29
C ASN A 128 -15.03 11.16 16.39
N MET A 129 -14.68 10.79 15.16
CA MET A 129 -13.94 11.68 14.24
C MET A 129 -14.80 12.77 13.59
N HIS A 130 -16.09 12.89 13.99
CA HIS A 130 -17.02 13.92 13.56
C HIS A 130 -17.01 15.10 14.55
N VAL A 131 -16.02 15.98 14.47
CA VAL A 131 -15.84 17.09 15.42
C VAL A 131 -15.58 18.41 14.69
N ASP A 132 -16.28 19.49 15.07
CA ASP A 132 -15.97 20.89 14.73
C ASP A 132 -15.70 21.18 13.24
N GLY A 133 -16.51 20.61 12.34
CA GLY A 133 -16.33 20.78 10.89
C GLY A 133 -15.41 19.75 10.24
N TYR A 134 -14.81 18.88 11.03
CA TYR A 134 -14.14 17.67 10.56
C TYR A 134 -15.18 16.55 10.51
N ASP A 135 -15.57 16.17 9.31
CA ASP A 135 -16.52 15.08 9.05
C ASP A 135 -15.81 14.03 8.16
N PHE A 136 -14.93 13.26 8.78
CA PHE A 136 -14.16 12.25 8.07
C PHE A 136 -14.48 10.86 8.59
N PRO A 137 -14.89 9.94 7.72
CA PRO A 137 -15.27 8.58 8.11
C PRO A 137 -14.07 7.75 8.59
N CYS A 138 -12.85 8.18 8.28
CA CYS A 138 -11.63 7.44 8.63
C CYS A 138 -10.38 8.33 8.49
N ASN A 139 -9.27 7.92 9.12
CA ASN A 139 -7.98 8.62 9.05
C ASN A 139 -7.43 8.72 7.63
N GLU A 140 -7.64 7.69 6.82
CA GLU A 140 -7.18 7.61 5.44
C GLU A 140 -7.77 8.73 4.61
N ARG A 141 -9.08 8.96 4.75
CA ARG A 141 -9.77 10.03 4.05
C ARG A 141 -9.33 11.42 4.50
N PHE A 142 -9.01 11.57 5.78
CA PHE A 142 -8.45 12.80 6.31
C PHE A 142 -7.09 13.10 5.68
N ILE A 143 -6.20 12.11 5.61
CA ILE A 143 -4.87 12.24 4.98
C ILE A 143 -5.00 12.63 3.49
N GLU A 144 -5.89 11.98 2.73
CA GLU A 144 -6.14 12.29 1.32
C GLU A 144 -6.50 13.77 1.13
N ILE A 145 -7.44 14.26 1.94
CA ILE A 145 -7.92 15.64 1.86
C ILE A 145 -6.83 16.62 2.27
N CYS A 146 -6.13 16.37 3.38
CA CYS A 146 -5.05 17.22 3.85
C CYS A 146 -3.90 17.31 2.84
N LEU A 147 -3.62 16.22 2.11
CA LEU A 147 -2.61 16.21 1.04
C LEU A 147 -3.09 16.86 -0.25
N ALA A 148 -4.39 17.17 -0.37
CA ALA A 148 -5.04 17.57 -1.63
C ALA A 148 -4.75 16.58 -2.76
N SER A 149 -4.75 15.29 -2.44
CA SER A 149 -4.43 14.23 -3.39
C SER A 149 -5.59 14.01 -4.37
N GLU A 150 -5.27 14.01 -5.67
CA GLU A 150 -6.23 13.61 -6.71
C GLU A 150 -6.49 12.10 -6.69
N LYS A 151 -5.55 11.33 -6.14
CA LYS A 151 -5.66 9.87 -6.03
C LYS A 151 -6.27 9.49 -4.69
N LYS A 152 -7.18 8.54 -4.74
CA LYS A 152 -7.70 7.90 -3.52
C LYS A 152 -6.65 6.94 -2.97
N GLY A 153 -6.49 6.93 -1.66
CA GLY A 153 -5.73 5.92 -0.96
C GLY A 153 -6.45 4.57 -1.03
N LEU A 154 -5.69 3.49 -1.03
CA LEU A 154 -6.20 2.14 -0.89
C LEU A 154 -5.69 1.59 0.44
N ASP A 155 -6.61 1.26 1.34
CA ASP A 155 -6.25 0.58 2.58
C ASP A 155 -5.91 -0.89 2.29
N VAL A 156 -4.71 -1.28 2.68
CA VAL A 156 -4.22 -2.66 2.56
C VAL A 156 -3.90 -3.17 3.94
N LEU A 157 -4.66 -4.16 4.40
CA LEU A 157 -4.39 -4.83 5.67
C LEU A 157 -3.26 -5.86 5.48
N MET A 158 -2.17 -5.65 6.20
CA MET A 158 -0.94 -6.43 6.14
C MET A 158 -0.87 -7.36 7.35
N GLY A 159 -0.91 -8.66 7.13
CA GLY A 159 -0.66 -9.68 8.13
C GLY A 159 0.60 -10.46 7.83
N GLU A 160 0.94 -11.40 8.69
CA GLU A 160 2.14 -12.23 8.56
C GLU A 160 2.18 -12.99 7.22
N ASN A 161 1.04 -13.58 6.83
CA ASN A 161 0.97 -14.49 5.68
C ASN A 161 0.06 -13.98 4.55
N MET A 162 -0.58 -12.84 4.71
CA MET A 162 -1.55 -12.34 3.75
C MET A 162 -1.60 -10.82 3.71
N ARG A 163 -1.81 -10.27 2.51
CA ARG A 163 -2.14 -8.85 2.28
C ARG A 163 -3.53 -8.78 1.68
N LEU A 164 -4.37 -7.97 2.27
CA LEU A 164 -5.77 -7.87 1.89
C LEU A 164 -6.14 -6.44 1.53
N ALA A 165 -6.71 -6.26 0.35
CA ALA A 165 -7.42 -5.04 -0.01
C ALA A 165 -8.91 -5.37 -0.24
N SER A 166 -9.80 -4.48 0.15
CA SER A 166 -11.23 -4.63 -0.13
C SER A 166 -11.68 -3.60 -1.18
N LEU A 167 -12.51 -4.05 -2.13
CA LEU A 167 -13.05 -3.17 -3.16
C LEU A 167 -14.04 -2.15 -2.56
N THR A 168 -14.89 -2.62 -1.64
CA THR A 168 -15.79 -1.75 -0.88
C THR A 168 -15.29 -1.60 0.54
N GLY A 169 -15.41 -0.39 1.10
CA GLY A 169 -15.14 -0.14 2.50
C GLY A 169 -16.27 -0.61 3.42
N ASP A 170 -16.40 0.05 4.57
CA ASP A 170 -17.46 -0.19 5.55
C ASP A 170 -18.79 0.39 5.06
N ILE A 171 -19.51 -0.40 4.26
CA ILE A 171 -20.85 -0.08 3.73
C ILE A 171 -21.83 -1.20 4.08
N ALA A 172 -23.12 -0.88 4.09
CA ALA A 172 -24.14 -1.89 4.33
C ALA A 172 -24.07 -2.99 3.26
N LEU A 173 -24.17 -4.26 3.67
CA LEU A 173 -24.02 -5.42 2.75
C LEU A 173 -25.01 -5.36 1.56
N ARG A 174 -26.24 -4.83 1.77
CA ARG A 174 -27.26 -4.64 0.71
C ARG A 174 -26.81 -3.70 -0.41
N ASP A 175 -25.87 -2.78 -0.11
CA ASP A 175 -25.41 -1.76 -1.04
C ASP A 175 -24.16 -2.20 -1.81
N VAL A 176 -23.52 -3.30 -1.39
CA VAL A 176 -22.31 -3.86 -1.99
C VAL A 176 -22.47 -4.15 -3.49
N PRO A 177 -23.50 -4.90 -3.95
CA PRO A 177 -23.63 -5.22 -5.38
C PRO A 177 -23.77 -3.98 -6.27
N ALA A 178 -24.40 -2.91 -5.77
CA ALA A 178 -24.57 -1.66 -6.51
C ALA A 178 -23.28 -0.81 -6.57
N THR A 179 -22.35 -1.05 -5.66
CA THR A 179 -21.09 -0.31 -5.57
C THR A 179 -19.97 -0.95 -6.41
N ILE A 180 -20.08 -2.26 -6.67
CA ILE A 180 -19.09 -2.99 -7.47
C ILE A 180 -19.21 -2.57 -8.95
N SER A 181 -18.06 -2.32 -9.57
CA SER A 181 -17.97 -2.03 -11.00
C SER A 181 -16.68 -2.60 -11.58
N GLU A 182 -16.69 -2.88 -12.87
CA GLU A 182 -15.49 -3.32 -13.58
C GLU A 182 -14.34 -2.34 -13.42
N GLU A 183 -14.60 -1.05 -13.58
CA GLU A 183 -13.61 0.02 -13.41
C GLU A 183 -13.05 0.07 -11.99
N GLY A 184 -13.91 -0.09 -10.97
CA GLY A 184 -13.52 -0.15 -9.57
C GLY A 184 -12.54 -1.29 -9.29
N ILE A 185 -12.82 -2.48 -9.84
CA ILE A 185 -11.94 -3.66 -9.70
C ILE A 185 -10.59 -3.39 -10.37
N ILE A 186 -10.62 -2.88 -11.63
CA ILE A 186 -9.39 -2.55 -12.37
C ILE A 186 -8.54 -1.55 -11.59
N ASN A 187 -9.13 -0.47 -11.09
CA ASN A 187 -8.40 0.57 -10.35
C ASN A 187 -7.80 0.04 -9.06
N THR A 188 -8.56 -0.73 -8.28
CA THR A 188 -8.08 -1.34 -7.03
C THR A 188 -6.92 -2.29 -7.26
N VAL A 189 -7.06 -3.23 -8.22
CA VAL A 189 -6.00 -4.18 -8.54
C VAL A 189 -4.77 -3.49 -9.11
N ALA A 190 -4.93 -2.52 -10.01
CA ALA A 190 -3.81 -1.77 -10.60
C ALA A 190 -3.04 -0.97 -9.54
N GLN A 191 -3.76 -0.32 -8.62
CA GLN A 191 -3.15 0.41 -7.51
C GLN A 191 -2.41 -0.52 -6.55
N LEU A 192 -3.02 -1.65 -6.19
CA LEU A 192 -2.40 -2.67 -5.36
C LEU A 192 -1.14 -3.25 -6.04
N TYR A 193 -1.23 -3.60 -7.33
CA TYR A 193 -0.11 -4.11 -8.12
C TYR A 193 1.06 -3.12 -8.15
N ALA A 194 0.78 -1.85 -8.43
CA ALA A 194 1.80 -0.80 -8.44
C ALA A 194 2.46 -0.62 -7.07
N THR A 195 1.66 -0.69 -6.00
CA THR A 195 2.14 -0.58 -4.61
C THR A 195 3.04 -1.76 -4.24
N LEU A 196 2.63 -2.99 -4.55
CA LEU A 196 3.42 -4.19 -4.25
C LEU A 196 4.78 -4.15 -4.95
N ARG A 197 4.85 -3.62 -6.16
CA ARG A 197 6.11 -3.45 -6.88
C ARG A 197 6.99 -2.36 -6.31
N ARG A 198 6.41 -1.20 -6.05
CA ARG A 198 7.15 0.00 -5.67
C ARG A 198 7.54 0.02 -4.20
N ASP A 199 6.59 -0.33 -3.33
CA ASP A 199 6.73 -0.16 -1.88
C ASP A 199 7.13 -1.47 -1.17
N PHE A 200 7.00 -2.63 -1.85
CA PHE A 200 7.32 -3.94 -1.30
C PHE A 200 8.32 -4.75 -2.14
N SER A 201 8.87 -4.15 -3.21
CA SER A 201 9.90 -4.76 -4.08
C SER A 201 9.52 -6.12 -4.66
N ILE A 202 8.22 -6.37 -4.89
CA ILE A 202 7.73 -7.60 -5.52
C ILE A 202 7.62 -7.34 -7.03
N GLU A 203 8.55 -7.87 -7.82
CA GLU A 203 8.64 -7.56 -9.25
C GLU A 203 7.38 -7.94 -10.05
N ASN A 204 6.84 -9.13 -9.79
CA ASN A 204 5.69 -9.69 -10.48
C ASN A 204 4.63 -10.16 -9.47
N PRO A 205 3.94 -9.24 -8.78
CA PRO A 205 2.98 -9.61 -7.74
C PRO A 205 1.85 -10.44 -8.30
N ARG A 206 1.53 -11.54 -7.64
CA ARG A 206 0.39 -12.39 -7.94
C ARG A 206 -0.79 -11.97 -7.07
N ILE A 207 -1.87 -11.49 -7.71
CA ILE A 207 -3.04 -10.97 -7.01
C ILE A 207 -4.22 -11.90 -7.25
N ALA A 208 -4.84 -12.36 -6.16
CA ALA A 208 -6.09 -13.11 -6.20
C ALA A 208 -7.27 -12.16 -6.07
N VAL A 209 -8.30 -12.33 -6.90
CA VAL A 209 -9.58 -11.62 -6.81
C VAL A 209 -10.65 -12.62 -6.39
N LEU A 210 -11.39 -12.30 -5.31
CA LEU A 210 -12.47 -13.15 -4.84
C LEU A 210 -13.74 -12.92 -5.66
N ALA A 211 -14.60 -13.95 -5.75
CA ALA A 211 -15.95 -13.81 -6.30
C ALA A 211 -16.84 -13.06 -5.28
N LEU A 212 -17.84 -12.34 -5.77
CA LEU A 212 -18.88 -11.76 -4.92
C LEU A 212 -19.80 -12.85 -4.38
N ASN A 213 -20.20 -13.77 -5.26
CA ASN A 213 -21.21 -14.78 -4.98
C ASN A 213 -20.58 -16.11 -4.51
N PRO A 214 -21.14 -16.76 -3.46
CA PRO A 214 -20.56 -17.99 -2.90
C PRO A 214 -20.73 -19.22 -3.81
N ASN A 215 -21.70 -19.20 -4.72
CA ASN A 215 -22.00 -20.31 -5.61
C ASN A 215 -21.42 -20.13 -7.01
N ASP A 216 -20.44 -19.25 -7.15
CA ASP A 216 -19.78 -19.05 -8.42
C ASP A 216 -18.99 -20.30 -8.80
N THR A 217 -19.46 -21.02 -9.77
CA THR A 217 -18.75 -22.14 -10.39
C THR A 217 -18.47 -21.80 -11.84
N ASP A 218 -17.42 -22.38 -12.41
CA ASP A 218 -17.11 -22.24 -13.85
C ASP A 218 -18.31 -22.55 -14.75
N ALA A 219 -19.25 -23.36 -14.27
CA ALA A 219 -20.43 -23.75 -15.00
C ALA A 219 -21.61 -22.76 -14.87
N HIS A 220 -21.70 -22.03 -13.76
CA HIS A 220 -22.84 -21.14 -13.47
C HIS A 220 -22.34 -19.92 -12.66
N PRO A 221 -21.55 -19.03 -13.27
CA PRO A 221 -21.09 -17.83 -12.60
C PRO A 221 -22.25 -16.88 -12.31
N GLY A 222 -22.15 -16.11 -11.23
CA GLY A 222 -23.11 -15.06 -10.89
C GLY A 222 -23.15 -13.96 -11.94
N LYS A 223 -24.17 -13.11 -11.87
CA LYS A 223 -24.32 -11.99 -12.81
C LYS A 223 -23.18 -10.99 -12.69
N GLU A 224 -22.80 -10.66 -11.46
CA GLU A 224 -21.74 -9.72 -11.14
C GLU A 224 -20.38 -10.24 -11.62
N GLU A 225 -20.16 -11.55 -11.49
CA GLU A 225 -18.95 -12.21 -12.00
C GLU A 225 -18.85 -12.10 -13.51
N LEU A 226 -19.97 -12.40 -14.24
CA LEU A 226 -20.01 -12.36 -15.70
C LEU A 226 -19.87 -10.95 -16.27
N GLU A 227 -20.54 -9.97 -15.65
CA GLU A 227 -20.64 -8.62 -16.19
C GLU A 227 -19.49 -7.72 -15.76
N MET A 228 -18.83 -7.99 -14.61
CA MET A 228 -17.86 -7.09 -14.01
C MET A 228 -16.54 -7.77 -13.62
N VAL A 229 -16.57 -8.86 -12.82
CA VAL A 229 -15.33 -9.42 -12.22
C VAL A 229 -14.48 -10.11 -13.28
N ILE A 230 -15.04 -11.02 -14.06
CA ILE A 230 -14.33 -11.74 -15.13
C ILE A 230 -13.79 -10.79 -16.19
N PRO A 231 -14.57 -9.82 -16.72
CA PRO A 231 -14.07 -8.84 -17.68
C PRO A 231 -12.93 -7.97 -17.12
N ALA A 232 -13.00 -7.57 -15.85
CA ALA A 232 -11.93 -6.82 -15.19
C ALA A 232 -10.63 -7.61 -15.11
N ILE A 233 -10.71 -8.87 -14.66
CA ILE A 233 -9.55 -9.78 -14.58
C ILE A 233 -8.94 -9.98 -15.96
N GLN A 234 -9.76 -10.21 -17.00
CA GLN A 234 -9.27 -10.39 -18.37
C GLN A 234 -8.52 -9.16 -18.87
N LYS A 235 -9.08 -7.95 -18.71
CA LYS A 235 -8.44 -6.69 -19.14
C LYS A 235 -7.11 -6.46 -18.42
N LEU A 236 -7.03 -6.75 -17.12
CA LEU A 236 -5.81 -6.63 -16.35
C LEU A 236 -4.75 -7.66 -16.80
N SER A 237 -5.17 -8.89 -17.05
CA SER A 237 -4.29 -9.95 -17.57
C SER A 237 -3.75 -9.60 -18.97
N ASP A 238 -4.59 -9.08 -19.86
CA ASP A 238 -4.18 -8.63 -21.20
C ASP A 238 -3.20 -7.45 -21.12
N ALA A 239 -3.29 -6.63 -20.06
CA ALA A 239 -2.35 -5.55 -19.76
C ALA A 239 -1.04 -6.05 -19.09
N GLY A 240 -0.89 -7.35 -18.85
CA GLY A 240 0.31 -7.95 -18.27
C GLY A 240 0.35 -7.96 -16.74
N VAL A 241 -0.78 -7.74 -16.06
CA VAL A 241 -0.90 -7.86 -14.61
C VAL A 241 -1.13 -9.32 -14.24
N CYS A 242 -0.35 -9.86 -13.29
CA CYS A 242 -0.52 -11.21 -12.80
C CYS A 242 -1.70 -11.29 -11.81
N VAL A 243 -2.92 -11.32 -12.35
CA VAL A 243 -4.17 -11.37 -11.60
C VAL A 243 -4.94 -12.64 -11.92
N PHE A 244 -5.58 -13.22 -10.91
CA PHE A 244 -6.23 -14.52 -10.98
C PHE A 244 -7.57 -14.51 -10.23
N GLY A 245 -8.52 -15.30 -10.69
CA GLY A 245 -9.85 -15.42 -10.09
C GLY A 245 -10.95 -15.49 -11.17
N PRO A 246 -12.21 -15.28 -10.79
CA PRO A 246 -12.68 -15.08 -9.42
C PRO A 246 -12.60 -16.35 -8.57
N TYR A 247 -12.24 -16.25 -7.30
CA TYR A 247 -12.15 -17.37 -6.38
C TYR A 247 -13.30 -17.36 -5.36
N GLN A 248 -13.90 -18.50 -5.12
CA GLN A 248 -14.86 -18.67 -4.02
C GLN A 248 -14.14 -18.57 -2.68
N SER A 249 -14.59 -17.68 -1.80
CA SER A 249 -13.92 -17.39 -0.52
C SER A 249 -13.76 -18.63 0.36
N GLU A 250 -14.81 -19.45 0.47
CA GLU A 250 -14.79 -20.68 1.29
C GLU A 250 -13.62 -21.59 0.91
N LYS A 251 -13.53 -21.98 -0.36
CA LYS A 251 -12.46 -22.85 -0.86
C LYS A 251 -11.10 -22.17 -0.81
N PHE A 252 -11.05 -20.92 -1.23
CA PHE A 252 -9.80 -20.17 -1.32
C PHE A 252 -9.09 -20.06 0.02
N PHE A 253 -9.83 -19.76 1.08
CA PHE A 253 -9.27 -19.69 2.43
C PHE A 253 -9.19 -21.08 3.08
N GLY A 254 -10.21 -21.91 2.90
CA GLY A 254 -10.29 -23.25 3.51
C GLY A 254 -9.19 -24.20 3.04
N ASP A 255 -8.84 -24.16 1.77
CA ASP A 255 -7.79 -24.99 1.14
C ASP A 255 -6.39 -24.35 1.24
N GLY A 256 -6.26 -23.17 1.86
CA GLY A 256 -4.99 -22.47 1.96
C GLY A 256 -4.51 -21.84 0.64
N GLY A 257 -5.41 -21.67 -0.34
CA GLY A 257 -5.10 -21.12 -1.65
C GLY A 257 -4.47 -19.72 -1.60
N PHE A 258 -4.79 -18.94 -0.58
CA PHE A 258 -4.25 -17.59 -0.38
C PHE A 258 -2.72 -17.56 -0.26
N MET A 259 -2.08 -18.61 0.22
CA MET A 259 -0.62 -18.70 0.37
C MET A 259 0.14 -18.68 -0.97
N ALA A 260 -0.56 -18.90 -2.08
CA ALA A 260 0.04 -18.86 -3.42
C ALA A 260 0.08 -17.44 -4.01
N PHE A 261 -0.43 -16.44 -3.31
CA PHE A 261 -0.59 -15.09 -3.78
C PHE A 261 0.11 -14.07 -2.88
N ASP A 262 0.54 -12.97 -3.48
CA ASP A 262 1.17 -11.87 -2.76
C ASP A 262 0.14 -10.93 -2.13
N ALA A 263 -1.07 -10.88 -2.71
CA ALA A 263 -2.20 -10.14 -2.15
C ALA A 263 -3.55 -10.71 -2.62
N VAL A 264 -4.58 -10.40 -1.86
CA VAL A 264 -5.97 -10.79 -2.10
C VAL A 264 -6.83 -9.55 -2.19
N VAL A 265 -7.71 -9.48 -3.19
CA VAL A 265 -8.75 -8.45 -3.32
C VAL A 265 -10.10 -9.09 -3.02
N SER A 266 -10.74 -8.65 -1.94
CA SER A 266 -12.11 -9.03 -1.60
C SER A 266 -13.12 -8.04 -2.21
N MET A 267 -14.32 -8.50 -2.48
CA MET A 267 -15.38 -7.64 -3.01
C MET A 267 -15.98 -6.75 -1.94
N TYR A 268 -16.05 -7.22 -0.71
CA TYR A 268 -16.55 -6.46 0.42
C TYR A 268 -15.76 -6.76 1.71
N TRP A 269 -15.94 -5.87 2.68
CA TRP A 269 -15.12 -5.80 3.89
C TRP A 269 -15.04 -7.14 4.64
N ASP A 270 -16.18 -7.67 5.12
CA ASP A 270 -16.19 -8.88 5.93
C ASP A 270 -15.74 -10.14 5.19
N GLN A 271 -15.88 -10.18 3.86
CA GLN A 271 -15.42 -11.29 3.03
C GLN A 271 -13.92 -11.56 3.19
N GLY A 272 -13.14 -10.49 3.30
CA GLY A 272 -11.70 -10.57 3.46
C GLY A 272 -11.26 -10.44 4.91
N LEU A 273 -11.88 -9.55 5.70
CA LEU A 273 -11.45 -9.24 7.05
C LEU A 273 -11.66 -10.40 8.03
N ALA A 274 -12.81 -11.10 7.96
CA ALA A 274 -13.07 -12.21 8.86
C ALA A 274 -12.03 -13.34 8.73
N PRO A 275 -11.72 -13.87 7.51
CA PRO A 275 -10.64 -14.83 7.36
C PRO A 275 -9.27 -14.25 7.71
N MET A 276 -8.99 -12.97 7.39
CA MET A 276 -7.73 -12.32 7.75
C MET A 276 -7.50 -12.33 9.26
N LYS A 277 -8.50 -11.93 10.05
CA LYS A 277 -8.41 -11.92 11.52
C LYS A 277 -8.31 -13.33 12.12
N ALA A 278 -8.89 -14.34 11.46
CA ALA A 278 -8.80 -15.73 11.90
C ALA A 278 -7.43 -16.36 11.59
N LEU A 279 -6.84 -16.02 10.45
CA LEU A 279 -5.56 -16.56 9.97
C LEU A 279 -4.35 -15.78 10.49
N CYS A 280 -4.51 -14.47 10.71
CA CYS A 280 -3.50 -13.56 11.24
C CYS A 280 -4.10 -12.81 12.45
N PRO A 281 -4.21 -13.44 13.62
CA PRO A 281 -4.94 -12.86 14.76
C PRO A 281 -4.22 -11.66 15.37
N ASP A 282 -2.90 -11.59 15.24
CA ASP A 282 -2.08 -10.60 15.94
C ASP A 282 -1.15 -9.83 15.00
N GLY A 283 -0.85 -8.61 15.38
CA GLY A 283 0.22 -7.82 14.76
C GLY A 283 -0.09 -7.25 13.38
N ASN A 284 -1.34 -7.26 12.94
CA ASN A 284 -1.75 -6.71 11.66
C ASN A 284 -1.55 -5.19 11.61
N VAL A 285 -1.31 -4.70 10.39
CA VAL A 285 -1.02 -3.29 10.12
C VAL A 285 -1.80 -2.84 8.90
N HIS A 286 -2.46 -1.70 9.00
CA HIS A 286 -3.01 -1.00 7.86
C HIS A 286 -1.89 -0.23 7.13
N TYR A 287 -1.81 -0.38 5.84
CA TYR A 287 -0.93 0.36 4.94
C TYR A 287 -1.74 1.16 3.95
N LEU A 288 -1.59 2.48 3.96
CA LEU A 288 -2.30 3.36 3.03
C LEU A 288 -1.54 3.49 1.72
N ALA A 289 -1.97 2.73 0.73
CA ALA A 289 -1.33 2.61 -0.57
C ALA A 289 -1.71 3.75 -1.53
N GLY A 290 -0.84 4.05 -2.49
CA GLY A 290 -1.11 4.95 -3.62
C GLY A 290 -0.94 6.44 -3.35
N LEU A 291 -0.67 6.84 -2.11
CA LEU A 291 -0.40 8.24 -1.74
C LEU A 291 1.11 8.57 -1.76
N PRO A 292 1.47 9.86 -1.85
CA PRO A 292 2.86 10.28 -1.76
C PRO A 292 3.48 9.99 -0.40
N ILE A 293 2.72 10.12 0.68
CA ILE A 293 3.14 9.76 2.03
C ILE A 293 3.08 8.25 2.22
N ILE A 294 4.06 7.70 2.93
CA ILE A 294 3.96 6.35 3.47
C ILE A 294 3.29 6.47 4.83
N SER A 295 2.11 5.87 4.96
CA SER A 295 1.33 5.90 6.18
C SER A 295 0.93 4.50 6.59
N THR A 296 1.17 4.16 7.85
CA THR A 296 0.79 2.90 8.47
C THR A 296 0.08 3.13 9.79
N SER A 297 -0.74 2.18 10.20
CA SER A 297 -1.33 2.17 11.54
C SER A 297 -1.49 0.74 12.05
N PRO A 298 -1.31 0.47 13.36
CA PRO A 298 -1.64 -0.83 13.91
C PRO A 298 -3.14 -1.09 13.78
N ASP A 299 -3.51 -2.33 13.43
CA ASP A 299 -4.90 -2.76 13.34
C ASP A 299 -5.47 -3.00 14.76
N LEU A 300 -5.61 -1.91 15.49
CA LEU A 300 -6.09 -1.84 16.87
C LEU A 300 -7.09 -0.70 17.03
N SER A 301 -8.08 -0.88 17.90
CA SER A 301 -8.91 0.21 18.40
C SER A 301 -8.22 0.92 19.58
N PRO A 302 -8.75 2.05 20.10
CA PRO A 302 -8.23 2.70 21.30
C PRO A 302 -8.21 1.82 22.57
N CYS A 303 -8.90 0.69 22.57
CA CYS A 303 -8.94 -0.31 23.66
C CYS A 303 -9.15 0.33 25.03
N TYR A 304 -10.21 1.12 25.18
CA TYR A 304 -10.54 1.88 26.38
C TYR A 304 -10.55 1.05 27.66
N ASN A 305 -10.95 -0.22 27.57
CA ASN A 305 -11.03 -1.15 28.71
C ASN A 305 -9.69 -1.48 29.37
N ILE A 306 -8.57 -1.21 28.69
CA ILE A 306 -7.21 -1.45 29.21
C ILE A 306 -6.33 -0.20 29.23
N ALA A 307 -6.89 0.96 28.83
CA ALA A 307 -6.14 2.22 28.79
C ALA A 307 -5.56 2.60 30.16
N GLY A 308 -4.28 2.95 30.21
CA GLY A 308 -3.56 3.29 31.45
C GLY A 308 -3.23 2.11 32.36
N MET A 309 -3.56 0.87 31.99
CA MET A 309 -3.29 -0.31 32.81
C MET A 309 -1.93 -0.96 32.53
N GLY A 310 -1.16 -0.49 31.57
CA GLY A 310 0.10 -1.12 31.19
C GLY A 310 -0.05 -2.50 30.52
N LYS A 311 -1.22 -2.84 30.01
CA LYS A 311 -1.54 -4.17 29.44
C LYS A 311 -1.52 -4.23 27.92
N ALA A 312 -1.46 -3.08 27.22
CA ALA A 312 -1.48 -3.06 25.77
C ALA A 312 -0.25 -3.76 25.18
N ASP A 313 -0.45 -4.57 24.15
CA ASP A 313 0.63 -5.18 23.38
C ASP A 313 1.07 -4.25 22.24
N ALA A 314 2.35 -3.89 22.22
CA ALA A 314 2.91 -2.99 21.21
C ALA A 314 3.41 -3.72 19.95
N THR A 315 3.11 -5.00 19.77
CA THR A 315 3.58 -5.78 18.60
C THR A 315 3.08 -5.18 17.30
N ALA A 316 1.78 -4.87 17.18
CA ALA A 316 1.22 -4.25 15.99
C ALA A 316 1.83 -2.84 15.73
N MET A 317 2.10 -2.06 16.77
CA MET A 317 2.76 -0.75 16.63
C MET A 317 4.21 -0.90 16.13
N ARG A 318 4.97 -1.85 16.64
CA ARG A 318 6.32 -2.15 16.14
C ARG A 318 6.28 -2.59 14.69
N ASN A 319 5.35 -3.48 14.34
CA ASN A 319 5.16 -3.95 12.97
C ASN A 319 4.80 -2.78 12.04
N ALA A 320 3.96 -1.84 12.48
CA ALA A 320 3.63 -0.64 11.71
C ALA A 320 4.87 0.24 11.44
N ILE A 321 5.73 0.40 12.45
CA ILE A 321 6.99 1.15 12.32
C ILE A 321 7.96 0.43 11.36
N TYR A 322 8.14 -0.89 11.49
CA TYR A 322 9.00 -1.67 10.61
C TYR A 322 8.51 -1.62 9.17
N LEU A 323 7.21 -1.84 8.96
CA LEU A 323 6.59 -1.81 7.65
C LEU A 323 6.77 -0.44 6.97
N ALA A 324 6.58 0.67 7.71
CA ALA A 324 6.77 2.01 7.18
C ALA A 324 8.23 2.26 6.76
N ILE A 325 9.20 1.83 7.57
CA ILE A 325 10.63 1.98 7.28
C ILE A 325 11.03 1.14 6.05
N ASP A 326 10.57 -0.10 5.97
CA ASP A 326 10.89 -1.00 4.87
C ASP A 326 10.24 -0.54 3.56
N ALA A 327 8.98 -0.09 3.61
CA ALA A 327 8.31 0.51 2.46
C ALA A 327 9.01 1.79 1.97
N PHE A 328 9.53 2.62 2.89
CA PHE A 328 10.30 3.80 2.52
C PHE A 328 11.60 3.44 1.78
N ARG A 329 12.32 2.44 2.26
CA ARG A 329 13.53 1.96 1.62
C ARG A 329 13.24 1.38 0.24
N ALA A 330 12.22 0.49 0.15
CA ALA A 330 11.82 -0.12 -1.10
C ALA A 330 11.37 0.92 -2.14
N ARG A 331 10.56 1.91 -1.72
CA ARG A 331 10.12 3.02 -2.56
C ARG A 331 11.29 3.85 -3.07
N HIS A 332 12.23 4.18 -2.19
CA HIS A 332 13.43 4.93 -2.56
C HIS A 332 14.25 4.15 -3.59
N ASP A 333 14.50 2.86 -3.36
CA ASP A 333 15.29 2.02 -4.25
C ASP A 333 14.59 1.82 -5.61
N PHE A 334 13.26 1.78 -5.62
CA PHE A 334 12.48 1.73 -6.85
C PHE A 334 12.52 3.04 -7.65
N ASP A 335 12.39 4.18 -6.97
CA ASP A 335 12.27 5.50 -7.61
C ASP A 335 13.64 6.09 -8.01
N GLU A 336 14.73 5.79 -7.28
CA GLU A 336 16.07 6.34 -7.51
C GLU A 336 16.56 6.19 -8.97
N PRO A 337 16.44 5.02 -9.63
CA PRO A 337 16.88 4.84 -11.02
C PRO A 337 16.13 5.74 -12.02
N TYR A 338 14.91 6.16 -11.67
CA TYR A 338 14.07 7.00 -12.53
C TYR A 338 14.22 8.50 -12.25
N ALA A 339 14.82 8.88 -11.12
CA ALA A 339 15.00 10.28 -10.73
C ALA A 339 15.95 11.02 -11.70
N ASN A 340 16.95 10.32 -12.25
CA ASN A 340 17.87 10.86 -13.22
C ASN A 340 18.19 9.81 -14.31
N PRO A 341 17.24 9.48 -15.19
CA PRO A 341 17.44 8.48 -16.21
C PRO A 341 18.54 8.92 -17.17
N LEU A 342 19.47 8.03 -17.47
CA LEU A 342 20.46 8.28 -18.51
C LEU A 342 19.74 8.64 -19.82
N PRO A 343 20.16 9.72 -20.52
CA PRO A 343 19.58 10.06 -21.82
C PRO A 343 19.72 8.84 -22.73
N LYS A 344 18.61 8.37 -23.29
CA LYS A 344 18.64 7.34 -24.33
C LYS A 344 19.42 7.92 -25.50
N ILE A 345 20.69 7.58 -25.61
CA ILE A 345 21.45 7.83 -26.81
C ILE A 345 20.91 6.84 -27.85
N TYR A 346 19.80 7.17 -28.47
CA TYR A 346 19.43 6.58 -29.74
C TYR A 346 20.46 7.04 -30.74
N LYS A 347 21.54 6.29 -30.90
CA LYS A 347 22.17 6.21 -32.18
C LYS A 347 21.13 5.51 -33.07
N GLU A 348 20.44 6.30 -33.92
CA GLU A 348 19.84 5.71 -35.10
C GLU A 348 20.96 4.89 -35.74
N ARG A 349 20.91 3.58 -35.59
CA ARG A 349 21.59 2.70 -36.50
C ARG A 349 20.96 3.09 -37.85
N LYS A 350 21.64 3.91 -38.63
CA LYS A 350 21.34 4.02 -40.06
C LYS A 350 21.19 2.59 -40.50
N ASP A 351 20.01 2.29 -40.97
CA ASP A 351 19.72 0.98 -41.51
C ASP A 351 20.66 0.76 -42.69
N ASP A 352 21.79 0.13 -42.43
CA ASP A 352 22.72 -0.25 -43.49
C ASP A 352 22.14 -1.35 -44.38
N SER A 353 20.91 -1.80 -44.14
CA SER A 353 20.19 -2.74 -44.97
C SER A 353 19.93 -2.18 -46.37
N GLU A 354 19.87 -0.85 -46.58
CA GLU A 354 19.85 -0.24 -47.90
C GLU A 354 21.23 -0.27 -48.61
N LYS A 355 22.33 -0.31 -47.85
CA LYS A 355 23.68 -0.46 -48.41
C LYS A 355 24.10 -1.91 -48.57
N ALA A 356 23.48 -2.83 -47.88
CA ALA A 356 23.64 -4.28 -48.00
C ALA A 356 22.66 -4.88 -49.00
N ARG A 357 22.13 -4.13 -49.93
CA ARG A 357 21.72 -4.72 -51.22
C ARG A 357 23.01 -5.18 -51.89
N PHE A 358 23.47 -6.35 -51.52
CA PHE A 358 24.40 -7.11 -52.32
C PHE A 358 23.86 -7.06 -53.75
N ALA A 359 24.61 -6.46 -54.64
CA ALA A 359 24.34 -6.54 -56.05
C ALA A 359 24.22 -8.03 -56.35
N ILE A 360 23.03 -8.50 -56.58
CA ILE A 360 22.79 -9.86 -57.05
C ILE A 360 23.61 -9.92 -58.35
N PRO A 361 24.66 -10.76 -58.43
CA PRO A 361 25.45 -10.84 -59.66
C PRO A 361 24.47 -11.12 -60.80
N LYS A 362 24.38 -10.23 -61.78
CA LYS A 362 23.59 -10.47 -62.98
C LYS A 362 24.02 -11.82 -63.50
N LYS A 363 23.14 -12.80 -63.56
CA LYS A 363 23.36 -14.07 -64.23
C LYS A 363 23.89 -13.71 -65.61
N HIS A 364 25.14 -14.05 -65.88
CA HIS A 364 25.71 -14.00 -67.21
C HIS A 364 24.79 -14.83 -68.12
N SER A 365 24.12 -14.18 -69.07
CA SER A 365 23.49 -14.80 -70.21
C SER A 365 24.58 -15.50 -70.99
N PHE A 366 24.64 -16.80 -70.89
CA PHE A 366 25.45 -17.60 -71.84
C PHE A 366 24.83 -17.36 -73.22
N HIS A 367 25.49 -16.56 -74.07
CA HIS A 367 25.31 -16.56 -75.52
C HIS A 367 25.73 -17.95 -75.99
N LYS A 368 24.78 -18.73 -76.48
CA LYS A 368 25.04 -19.84 -77.40
C LYS A 368 25.13 -19.25 -78.77
N ASP A 369 26.36 -19.03 -79.21
CA ASP A 369 26.64 -18.95 -80.60
C ASP A 369 26.62 -20.33 -81.24
N GLY A 370 25.86 -20.44 -82.27
CA GLY A 370 25.87 -21.14 -83.48
C GLY A 370 26.26 -22.62 -83.51
N GLU A 371 25.39 -23.41 -84.03
CA GLU A 371 25.74 -24.17 -85.25
C GLU A 371 24.49 -24.72 -85.90
N LYS A 372 24.49 -24.49 -87.22
CA LYS A 372 23.53 -24.95 -88.19
C LYS A 372 23.68 -26.47 -88.42
N GLY A 373 22.63 -27.12 -88.71
CA GLY A 373 22.73 -28.32 -89.53
C GLY A 373 21.61 -29.34 -89.26
N GLY A 374 20.73 -29.46 -90.23
CA GLY A 374 20.34 -30.68 -90.86
C GLY A 374 19.16 -31.47 -90.31
N ASN A 375 18.06 -31.13 -90.89
CA ASN A 375 17.17 -32.01 -91.71
C ASN A 375 16.68 -33.36 -91.15
N ALA A 376 15.41 -33.51 -91.37
CA ALA A 376 14.66 -34.71 -91.70
C ALA A 376 13.98 -35.53 -90.53
N GLY A 377 12.74 -35.56 -90.60
CA GLY A 377 12.05 -36.79 -90.81
C GLY A 377 11.05 -37.23 -89.70
N ALA A 378 9.86 -36.93 -90.01
CA ALA A 378 8.75 -37.91 -90.05
C ALA A 378 8.21 -38.60 -88.79
N ASN A 379 6.97 -38.37 -88.65
CA ASN A 379 5.92 -39.37 -88.32
C ASN A 379 5.80 -39.94 -86.89
N GLY A 380 4.66 -39.69 -86.34
CA GLY A 380 3.72 -40.80 -86.13
C GLY A 380 3.15 -40.80 -84.69
N ALA A 381 1.96 -40.34 -84.63
CA ALA A 381 0.74 -41.02 -84.21
C ALA A 381 0.71 -41.72 -82.85
N ASN A 382 -0.34 -41.28 -82.11
CA ASN A 382 -1.26 -42.06 -81.29
C ASN A 382 -0.74 -42.73 -79.96
N ALA A 383 -1.21 -42.38 -78.86
CA ALA A 383 -2.47 -42.77 -78.21
C ALA A 383 -2.57 -41.98 -76.91
#